data_74a28a42f6aad9c80b8a715df2dbad51
#
_entry.id   74a28a42f6aad9c80b8a715df2dbad51
#
_cell.length_a   1.000
_cell.length_b   1.000
_cell.length_c   1.000
_cell.angle_alpha   90.00
_cell.angle_beta   90.00
_cell.angle_gamma   90.00
#
_symmetry.space_group_name_H-M   'P 1'
#
loop_
_entity.id
_entity.type
_entity.pdbx_description
1 polymer ?
#
loop_
_entity_poly.entity_id
_entity_poly.type
_entity_poly.pdbx_seq_one_letter_code
_entity_poly.pdbx_strand_id
1 'polypeptide(L)'
;NQKDLKRKEIVIVGAGNVGMDIACESWRLGAARVTAVDIRKPSAQGKELDMAERLGTEIKWPKEIVRIENNIVYFHDGTSLQGDVVLFSIGESPDTKFLPDSVLRDERGYIVTSGKSFRSSDGKIFASGDTVKAGLVTDAVGNGRIAAMEIHALLRGQSFEYPEKNPVPKKRMNVSYFGKEDREIDRCMSCGTCIFCDKCIEACPQGALSRNGELFAVDPVICTGCYTCVNVCPRSVLQKEDFTEFRVDNIENEG
;
A
#
# COMPACT_ATOMS: atom_id res chain seq x y z
N ASN A 1 24.74 7.85 12.21
CA ASN A 1 24.55 8.69 13.42
C ASN A 1 23.06 8.74 13.72
N GLN A 2 22.56 7.81 14.52
CA GLN A 2 21.23 7.95 15.16
C GLN A 2 21.32 9.19 16.04
N LYS A 3 20.59 10.25 15.68
CA LYS A 3 20.46 11.43 16.56
C LYS A 3 19.72 10.97 17.81
N ASP A 4 20.36 11.12 18.95
CA ASP A 4 19.74 10.85 20.23
C ASP A 4 18.61 11.86 20.48
N LEU A 5 17.36 11.38 20.51
CA LEU A 5 16.17 12.20 20.82
C LEU A 5 15.82 12.15 22.31
N LYS A 6 16.61 11.49 23.11
CA LYS A 6 16.37 11.31 24.55
C LYS A 6 16.20 12.65 25.26
N ARG A 7 15.09 12.79 25.95
CA ARG A 7 14.67 13.99 26.69
C ARG A 7 14.49 15.26 25.87
N LYS A 8 14.37 15.14 24.54
CA LYS A 8 14.15 16.29 23.65
C LYS A 8 12.66 16.53 23.42
N GLU A 9 12.33 17.79 23.16
CA GLU A 9 11.03 18.23 22.70
C GLU A 9 11.02 18.27 21.17
N ILE A 10 10.13 17.51 20.58
CA ILE A 10 10.03 17.31 19.12
C ILE A 10 8.80 18.03 18.59
N VAL A 11 8.98 18.85 17.58
CA VAL A 11 7.89 19.46 16.81
C VAL A 11 7.87 18.82 15.43
N ILE A 12 6.72 18.26 15.05
CA ILE A 12 6.49 17.63 13.75
C ILE A 12 5.56 18.53 12.95
N VAL A 13 5.99 18.96 11.78
CA VAL A 13 5.19 19.73 10.84
C VAL A 13 4.57 18.78 9.83
N GLY A 14 3.25 18.62 9.89
CA GLY A 14 2.48 17.64 9.14
C GLY A 14 1.99 16.49 10.00
N ALA A 15 0.67 16.31 10.10
CA ALA A 15 -0.01 15.28 10.89
C ALA A 15 -0.69 14.24 9.98
N GLY A 16 -0.04 13.84 8.89
CA GLY A 16 -0.38 12.67 8.08
C GLY A 16 0.18 11.38 8.68
N ASN A 17 -0.06 10.22 8.04
CA ASN A 17 0.44 8.92 8.53
C ASN A 17 1.95 8.94 8.77
N VAL A 18 2.74 9.49 7.84
CA VAL A 18 4.21 9.63 8.02
C VAL A 18 4.56 10.48 9.23
N GLY A 19 3.81 11.58 9.49
CA GLY A 19 4.00 12.41 10.68
C GLY A 19 3.73 11.63 11.97
N MET A 20 2.72 10.76 11.97
CA MET A 20 2.39 9.91 13.12
C MET A 20 3.41 8.80 13.33
N ASP A 21 3.95 8.21 12.26
CA ASP A 21 5.08 7.27 12.35
C ASP A 21 6.32 7.93 12.96
N ILE A 22 6.63 9.15 12.51
CA ILE A 22 7.73 9.95 13.09
C ILE A 22 7.46 10.24 14.57
N ALA A 23 6.22 10.51 14.94
CA ALA A 23 5.84 10.75 16.34
C ALA A 23 6.07 9.50 17.20
N CYS A 24 5.57 8.34 16.74
CA CYS A 24 5.78 7.06 17.44
C CYS A 24 7.26 6.72 17.59
N GLU A 25 8.05 6.92 16.54
CA GLU A 25 9.49 6.67 16.58
C GLU A 25 10.22 7.66 17.51
N SER A 26 9.80 8.93 17.55
CA SER A 26 10.35 9.92 18.47
C SER A 26 10.15 9.51 19.92
N TRP A 27 8.97 9.02 20.28
CA TRP A 27 8.69 8.46 21.61
C TRP A 27 9.54 7.23 21.89
N ARG A 28 9.69 6.33 20.94
CA ARG A 28 10.54 5.14 21.07
C ARG A 28 12.00 5.49 21.33
N LEU A 29 12.48 6.59 20.73
CA LEU A 29 13.83 7.13 20.92
C LEU A 29 13.97 7.99 22.18
N GLY A 30 12.95 8.05 23.05
CA GLY A 30 13.00 8.66 24.36
C GLY A 30 12.75 10.16 24.39
N ALA A 31 12.02 10.71 23.40
CA ALA A 31 11.58 12.11 23.44
C ALA A 31 10.82 12.43 24.74
N ALA A 32 11.00 13.65 25.26
CA ALA A 32 10.29 14.13 26.44
C ALA A 32 8.89 14.63 26.10
N ARG A 33 8.72 15.21 24.92
CA ARG A 33 7.45 15.70 24.39
C ARG A 33 7.45 15.62 22.86
N VAL A 34 6.32 15.26 22.29
CA VAL A 34 6.12 15.25 20.83
C VAL A 34 4.85 16.04 20.54
N THR A 35 4.97 17.07 19.72
CA THR A 35 3.84 17.87 19.25
C THR A 35 3.82 17.89 17.72
N ALA A 36 2.73 17.44 17.12
CA ALA A 36 2.50 17.53 15.69
C ALA A 36 1.59 18.73 15.38
N VAL A 37 1.88 19.46 14.32
CA VAL A 37 1.07 20.59 13.87
C VAL A 37 0.66 20.42 12.40
N ASP A 38 -0.56 20.83 12.05
CA ASP A 38 -1.05 20.79 10.68
C ASP A 38 -1.93 22.01 10.38
N ILE A 39 -2.00 22.40 9.11
CA ILE A 39 -2.83 23.49 8.63
C ILE A 39 -4.32 23.14 8.60
N ARG A 40 -4.65 21.88 8.63
CA ARG A 40 -6.02 21.32 8.59
C ARG A 40 -6.13 20.12 9.52
N LYS A 41 -7.35 19.60 9.64
CA LYS A 41 -7.57 18.36 10.38
C LYS A 41 -6.61 17.27 9.93
N PRO A 42 -5.95 16.58 10.84
CA PRO A 42 -5.02 15.50 10.53
C PRO A 42 -5.59 14.50 9.53
N SER A 43 -4.80 14.18 8.51
CA SER A 43 -5.16 13.17 7.51
C SER A 43 -4.77 11.76 7.91
N ALA A 44 -4.00 11.61 8.99
CA ALA A 44 -3.63 10.31 9.55
C ALA A 44 -4.86 9.52 9.97
N GLN A 45 -4.82 8.21 9.76
CA GLN A 45 -5.89 7.28 10.09
C GLN A 45 -5.31 5.94 10.55
N GLY A 46 -6.10 5.22 11.37
CA GLY A 46 -5.78 3.86 11.77
C GLY A 46 -4.72 3.80 12.87
N LYS A 47 -3.91 2.75 12.82
CA LYS A 47 -3.00 2.38 13.91
C LYS A 47 -1.95 3.44 14.24
N GLU A 48 -1.44 4.13 13.24
CA GLU A 48 -0.39 5.13 13.40
C GLU A 48 -0.89 6.31 14.24
N LEU A 49 -2.08 6.81 13.93
CA LEU A 49 -2.72 7.88 14.70
C LEU A 49 -3.03 7.42 16.13
N ASP A 50 -3.71 6.27 16.26
CA ASP A 50 -4.09 5.72 17.56
C ASP A 50 -2.87 5.49 18.48
N MET A 51 -1.76 5.01 17.91
CA MET A 51 -0.53 4.77 18.64
C MET A 51 0.14 6.08 19.06
N ALA A 52 0.26 7.05 18.15
CA ALA A 52 0.84 8.35 18.44
C ALA A 52 0.09 9.06 19.59
N GLU A 53 -1.25 9.05 19.56
CA GLU A 53 -2.10 9.61 20.60
C GLU A 53 -1.93 8.87 21.94
N ARG A 54 -1.91 7.53 21.93
CA ARG A 54 -1.68 6.72 23.15
C ARG A 54 -0.33 6.97 23.79
N LEU A 55 0.69 7.25 22.99
CA LEU A 55 2.02 7.61 23.47
C LEU A 55 2.10 9.03 24.02
N GLY A 56 1.06 9.84 23.85
CA GLY A 56 0.99 11.20 24.37
C GLY A 56 1.35 12.28 23.36
N THR A 57 1.32 12.00 22.06
CA THR A 57 1.54 13.03 21.04
C THR A 57 0.41 14.06 21.08
N GLU A 58 0.78 15.32 21.24
CA GLU A 58 -0.16 16.43 21.12
C GLU A 58 -0.30 16.84 19.67
N ILE A 59 -1.55 16.86 19.14
CA ILE A 59 -1.83 17.23 17.75
C ILE A 59 -2.59 18.56 17.75
N LYS A 60 -2.02 19.58 17.10
CA LYS A 60 -2.56 20.94 17.03
C LYS A 60 -2.93 21.29 15.59
N TRP A 61 -4.18 21.65 15.37
CA TRP A 61 -4.71 22.14 14.11
C TRP A 61 -5.93 23.05 14.34
N PRO A 62 -6.26 24.01 13.48
CA PRO A 62 -5.44 24.48 12.36
C PRO A 62 -4.26 25.33 12.85
N LYS A 63 -3.08 25.08 12.29
CA LYS A 63 -1.85 25.81 12.60
C LYS A 63 -1.10 26.12 11.29
N GLU A 64 -1.29 27.29 10.76
CA GLU A 64 -0.58 27.80 9.59
C GLU A 64 0.76 28.40 10.00
N ILE A 65 1.84 27.85 9.45
CA ILE A 65 3.22 28.28 9.79
C ILE A 65 3.59 29.50 8.95
N VAL A 66 4.05 30.56 9.61
CA VAL A 66 4.57 31.77 8.97
C VAL A 66 6.07 31.68 8.77
N ARG A 67 6.80 31.22 9.79
CA ARG A 67 8.26 31.07 9.75
C ARG A 67 8.75 30.11 10.81
N ILE A 68 9.97 29.62 10.62
CA ILE A 68 10.68 28.79 11.60
C ILE A 68 12.06 29.43 11.79
N GLU A 69 12.42 29.69 13.02
CA GLU A 69 13.68 30.32 13.36
C GLU A 69 14.18 29.77 14.71
N ASN A 70 15.42 29.33 14.78
CA ASN A 70 16.04 28.77 16.00
C ASN A 70 15.18 27.67 16.66
N ASN A 71 14.61 26.75 15.86
CA ASN A 71 13.69 25.70 16.29
C ASN A 71 12.38 26.21 16.93
N ILE A 72 12.04 27.47 16.74
CA ILE A 72 10.72 28.02 17.09
C ILE A 72 9.89 28.10 15.84
N VAL A 73 8.71 27.49 15.90
CA VAL A 73 7.70 27.53 14.83
C VAL A 73 6.70 28.62 15.16
N TYR A 74 6.59 29.63 14.32
CA TYR A 74 5.65 30.76 14.46
C TYR A 74 4.44 30.57 13.58
N PHE A 75 3.27 30.77 14.13
CA PHE A 75 1.99 30.58 13.46
C PHE A 75 1.29 31.89 13.11
N HIS A 76 0.43 31.84 12.11
CA HIS A 76 -0.34 33.00 11.65
C HIS A 76 -1.27 33.57 12.74
N ASP A 77 -1.70 32.77 13.68
CA ASP A 77 -2.53 33.18 14.82
C ASP A 77 -1.74 33.93 15.92
N GLY A 78 -0.47 34.24 15.67
CA GLY A 78 0.40 34.95 16.60
C GLY A 78 1.02 34.06 17.68
N THR A 79 0.66 32.78 17.75
CA THR A 79 1.28 31.83 18.70
C THR A 79 2.59 31.27 18.16
N SER A 80 3.38 30.66 19.03
CA SER A 80 4.60 29.96 18.66
C SER A 80 4.75 28.65 19.43
N LEU A 81 5.58 27.76 18.90
CA LEU A 81 5.92 26.49 19.52
C LEU A 81 7.43 26.27 19.40
N GLN A 82 8.09 26.11 20.52
CA GLN A 82 9.52 25.81 20.56
C GLN A 82 9.73 24.30 20.72
N GLY A 83 10.75 23.78 20.04
CA GLY A 83 11.23 22.42 20.21
C GLY A 83 12.74 22.37 20.18
N ASP A 84 13.32 21.26 20.59
CA ASP A 84 14.75 20.99 20.41
C ASP A 84 15.05 20.54 18.97
N VAL A 85 14.04 19.91 18.34
CA VAL A 85 14.12 19.42 16.95
C VAL A 85 12.78 19.70 16.26
N VAL A 86 12.88 20.24 15.05
CA VAL A 86 11.72 20.40 14.14
C VAL A 86 11.88 19.43 12.98
N LEU A 87 10.88 18.57 12.77
CA LEU A 87 10.83 17.57 11.71
C LEU A 87 9.72 17.91 10.72
N PHE A 88 9.96 17.69 9.44
CA PHE A 88 8.99 17.99 8.38
C PHE A 88 8.41 16.71 7.81
N SER A 89 7.07 16.65 7.72
CA SER A 89 6.29 15.57 7.13
C SER A 89 5.13 16.13 6.29
N ILE A 90 5.47 17.10 5.43
CA ILE A 90 4.50 17.85 4.63
C ILE A 90 4.36 17.34 3.19
N GLY A 91 4.85 16.12 2.93
CA GLY A 91 4.89 15.50 1.63
C GLY A 91 6.17 15.83 0.86
N GLU A 92 6.26 15.26 -0.32
CA GLU A 92 7.38 15.39 -1.24
C GLU A 92 6.85 15.79 -2.62
N SER A 93 7.69 16.40 -3.41
CA SER A 93 7.44 16.68 -4.83
C SER A 93 8.55 16.06 -5.67
N PRO A 94 8.23 15.53 -6.85
CA PRO A 94 9.22 14.88 -7.70
C PRO A 94 10.21 15.90 -8.26
N ASP A 95 11.51 15.62 -8.16
CA ASP A 95 12.53 16.38 -8.88
C ASP A 95 12.69 15.82 -10.31
N THR A 96 12.00 16.44 -11.24
CA THR A 96 11.95 16.04 -12.65
C THR A 96 12.73 17.01 -13.58
N LYS A 97 13.57 17.89 -13.01
CA LYS A 97 14.31 18.93 -13.76
C LYS A 97 15.30 18.36 -14.76
N PHE A 98 15.78 17.13 -14.55
CA PHE A 98 16.70 16.44 -15.46
C PHE A 98 16.05 15.95 -16.75
N LEU A 99 14.71 15.92 -16.82
CA LEU A 99 13.98 15.49 -18.00
C LEU A 99 13.85 16.62 -19.00
N PRO A 100 13.80 16.33 -20.33
CA PRO A 100 13.64 17.34 -21.36
C PRO A 100 12.28 18.06 -21.25
N ASP A 101 12.20 19.25 -21.83
CA ASP A 101 10.98 20.10 -21.83
C ASP A 101 9.82 19.47 -22.60
N SER A 102 10.09 18.51 -23.50
CA SER A 102 9.07 17.70 -24.19
C SER A 102 8.23 16.85 -23.25
N VAL A 103 8.70 16.60 -22.02
CA VAL A 103 7.94 15.88 -20.99
C VAL A 103 7.07 16.86 -20.22
N LEU A 104 5.78 16.82 -20.44
CA LEU A 104 4.81 17.67 -19.74
C LEU A 104 4.72 17.31 -18.25
N ARG A 105 4.61 18.37 -17.46
CA ARG A 105 4.45 18.29 -15.99
C ARG A 105 3.21 19.07 -15.59
N ASP A 106 2.59 18.64 -14.51
CA ASP A 106 1.53 19.42 -13.87
C ASP A 106 2.12 20.57 -13.03
N GLU A 107 1.24 21.36 -12.43
CA GLU A 107 1.60 22.53 -11.58
C GLU A 107 2.44 22.14 -10.35
N ARG A 108 2.42 20.86 -9.95
CA ARG A 108 3.17 20.32 -8.81
C ARG A 108 4.46 19.62 -9.23
N GLY A 109 4.77 19.56 -10.53
CA GLY A 109 5.96 18.92 -11.08
C GLY A 109 5.81 17.43 -11.37
N TYR A 110 4.63 16.84 -11.21
CA TYR A 110 4.38 15.44 -11.59
C TYR A 110 4.35 15.28 -13.10
N ILE A 111 4.88 14.16 -13.59
CA ILE A 111 4.88 13.85 -15.02
C ILE A 111 3.47 13.50 -15.48
N VAL A 112 2.99 14.19 -16.50
CA VAL A 112 1.69 13.90 -17.11
C VAL A 112 1.82 12.71 -18.05
N THR A 113 1.02 11.67 -17.80
CA THR A 113 0.93 10.47 -18.63
C THR A 113 -0.43 10.38 -19.33
N SER A 114 -0.54 9.58 -20.38
CA SER A 114 -1.72 9.52 -21.25
C SER A 114 -2.74 8.49 -20.73
N GLY A 115 -3.76 8.94 -20.00
CA GLY A 115 -4.89 8.10 -19.59
C GLY A 115 -4.48 6.89 -18.73
N LYS A 116 -4.66 5.67 -19.25
CA LYS A 116 -4.21 4.43 -18.59
C LYS A 116 -2.75 4.10 -18.86
N SER A 117 -2.12 4.74 -19.86
CA SER A 117 -0.73 4.55 -20.25
C SER A 117 0.20 5.22 -19.26
N PHE A 118 1.37 4.64 -19.08
CA PHE A 118 2.49 5.26 -18.36
C PHE A 118 3.45 6.03 -19.28
N ARG A 119 3.08 6.21 -20.54
CA ARG A 119 3.84 6.94 -21.55
C ARG A 119 3.67 8.43 -21.35
N SER A 120 4.77 9.17 -21.32
CA SER A 120 4.76 10.62 -21.25
C SER A 120 4.46 11.27 -22.62
N SER A 121 4.31 12.60 -22.65
CA SER A 121 4.15 13.39 -23.86
C SER A 121 5.31 13.27 -24.85
N ASP A 122 6.51 12.98 -24.39
CA ASP A 122 7.69 12.75 -25.25
C ASP A 122 7.55 11.48 -26.10
N GLY A 123 6.78 10.52 -25.62
CA GLY A 123 6.49 9.28 -26.34
C GLY A 123 7.58 8.21 -26.26
N LYS A 124 8.80 8.54 -25.84
CA LYS A 124 9.90 7.60 -25.59
C LYS A 124 10.18 7.39 -24.11
N ILE A 125 9.64 8.28 -23.28
CA ILE A 125 9.82 8.26 -21.84
C ILE A 125 8.55 7.73 -21.19
N PHE A 126 8.71 6.78 -20.29
CA PHE A 126 7.65 6.22 -19.46
C PHE A 126 7.90 6.61 -18.01
N ALA A 127 6.84 6.93 -17.29
CA ALA A 127 6.89 7.32 -15.88
C ALA A 127 5.83 6.59 -15.07
N SER A 128 6.16 6.18 -13.86
CA SER A 128 5.22 5.51 -12.96
C SER A 128 5.57 5.79 -11.49
N GLY A 129 4.69 5.41 -10.57
CA GLY A 129 4.88 5.64 -9.13
C GLY A 129 4.81 7.12 -8.77
N ASP A 130 5.57 7.52 -7.76
CA ASP A 130 5.50 8.85 -7.15
C ASP A 130 5.96 10.00 -8.06
N THR A 131 6.58 9.70 -9.19
CA THR A 131 6.87 10.73 -10.21
C THR A 131 5.64 11.13 -11.03
N VAL A 132 4.60 10.30 -11.05
CA VAL A 132 3.32 10.54 -11.71
C VAL A 132 2.24 10.93 -10.70
N LYS A 133 2.20 10.23 -9.59
CA LYS A 133 1.23 10.47 -8.52
C LYS A 133 1.71 9.83 -7.22
N ALA A 134 1.79 10.63 -6.16
CA ALA A 134 2.10 10.11 -4.83
C ALA A 134 1.06 9.04 -4.41
N GLY A 135 1.54 7.91 -3.91
CA GLY A 135 0.71 6.78 -3.55
C GLY A 135 1.41 5.77 -2.63
N LEU A 136 0.89 4.55 -2.60
CA LEU A 136 1.49 3.47 -1.83
C LEU A 136 2.62 2.79 -2.63
N VAL A 137 3.56 2.18 -1.92
CA VAL A 137 4.62 1.37 -2.53
C VAL A 137 4.04 0.28 -3.44
N THR A 138 2.93 -0.34 -3.03
CA THR A 138 2.20 -1.34 -3.83
C THR A 138 1.67 -0.77 -5.15
N ASP A 139 1.21 0.49 -5.16
CA ASP A 139 0.78 1.17 -6.39
C ASP A 139 1.99 1.42 -7.30
N ALA A 140 3.10 1.89 -6.74
CA ALA A 140 4.33 2.16 -7.49
C ALA A 140 4.87 0.89 -8.16
N VAL A 141 4.94 -0.22 -7.41
CA VAL A 141 5.39 -1.54 -7.93
C VAL A 141 4.43 -2.05 -9.02
N GLY A 142 3.11 -2.00 -8.76
CA GLY A 142 2.08 -2.42 -9.72
C GLY A 142 2.13 -1.60 -11.02
N ASN A 143 2.22 -0.28 -10.90
CA ASN A 143 2.30 0.64 -12.03
C ASN A 143 3.60 0.42 -12.82
N GLY A 144 4.75 0.24 -12.14
CA GLY A 144 6.02 -0.07 -12.79
C GLY A 144 5.98 -1.38 -13.60
N ARG A 145 5.32 -2.41 -13.07
CA ARG A 145 5.11 -3.67 -13.80
C ARG A 145 4.29 -3.44 -15.09
N ILE A 146 3.19 -2.70 -15.00
CA ILE A 146 2.33 -2.41 -16.17
C ILE A 146 3.10 -1.58 -17.19
N ALA A 147 3.86 -0.56 -16.76
CA ALA A 147 4.70 0.24 -17.63
C ALA A 147 5.72 -0.62 -18.39
N ALA A 148 6.37 -1.56 -17.70
CA ALA A 148 7.32 -2.49 -18.32
C ALA A 148 6.67 -3.39 -19.37
N MET A 149 5.45 -3.89 -19.11
CA MET A 149 4.68 -4.68 -20.08
C MET A 149 4.26 -3.86 -21.29
N GLU A 150 3.87 -2.61 -21.08
CA GLU A 150 3.53 -1.66 -22.15
C GLU A 150 4.74 -1.37 -23.05
N ILE A 151 5.91 -1.10 -22.44
CA ILE A 151 7.17 -0.91 -23.15
C ILE A 151 7.53 -2.15 -23.97
N HIS A 152 7.40 -3.33 -23.37
CA HIS A 152 7.69 -4.59 -24.05
C HIS A 152 6.81 -4.78 -25.29
N ALA A 153 5.49 -4.54 -25.19
CA ALA A 153 4.58 -4.62 -26.31
C ALA A 153 4.93 -3.60 -27.40
N LEU A 154 5.21 -2.37 -27.02
CA LEU A 154 5.63 -1.31 -27.94
C LEU A 154 6.87 -1.68 -28.74
N LEU A 155 7.91 -2.20 -28.07
CA LEU A 155 9.16 -2.61 -28.73
C LEU A 155 8.97 -3.78 -29.70
N ARG A 156 7.92 -4.57 -29.52
CA ARG A 156 7.53 -5.66 -30.44
C ARG A 156 6.54 -5.24 -31.53
N GLY A 157 6.13 -3.97 -31.55
CA GLY A 157 5.09 -3.49 -32.47
C GLY A 157 3.70 -4.08 -32.20
N GLN A 158 3.44 -4.50 -30.97
CA GLN A 158 2.19 -5.09 -30.52
C GLN A 158 1.31 -4.07 -29.80
N SER A 159 0.00 -4.22 -29.86
CA SER A 159 -0.92 -3.51 -29.00
C SER A 159 -0.82 -4.01 -27.57
N PHE A 160 -1.00 -3.09 -26.60
CA PHE A 160 -1.01 -3.45 -25.18
C PHE A 160 -2.42 -3.29 -24.61
N GLU A 161 -2.94 -4.36 -24.03
CA GLU A 161 -4.19 -4.34 -23.30
C GLU A 161 -3.91 -4.15 -21.80
N TYR A 162 -4.48 -3.08 -21.24
CA TYR A 162 -4.29 -2.78 -19.82
C TYR A 162 -5.11 -3.75 -18.99
N PRO A 163 -4.49 -4.43 -18.01
CA PRO A 163 -5.22 -5.35 -17.15
C PRO A 163 -6.31 -4.62 -16.36
N GLU A 164 -7.47 -5.23 -16.28
CA GLU A 164 -8.53 -4.73 -15.41
C GLU A 164 -8.12 -4.84 -13.95
N LYS A 165 -8.37 -3.78 -13.19
CA LYS A 165 -8.19 -3.79 -11.73
C LYS A 165 -9.40 -4.49 -11.10
N ASN A 166 -9.24 -5.75 -10.76
CA ASN A 166 -10.24 -6.52 -10.00
C ASN A 166 -9.82 -6.61 -8.52
N PRO A 167 -10.11 -5.60 -7.69
CA PRO A 167 -9.73 -5.62 -6.30
C PRO A 167 -10.50 -6.72 -5.56
N VAL A 168 -9.80 -7.50 -4.73
CA VAL A 168 -10.45 -8.49 -3.87
C VAL A 168 -11.34 -7.75 -2.85
N PRO A 169 -12.65 -7.98 -2.84
CA PRO A 169 -13.55 -7.35 -1.89
C PRO A 169 -13.15 -7.66 -0.45
N LYS A 170 -13.16 -6.66 0.44
CA LYS A 170 -12.81 -6.85 1.86
C LYS A 170 -13.54 -8.01 2.52
N LYS A 171 -14.82 -8.23 2.18
CA LYS A 171 -15.63 -9.36 2.69
C LYS A 171 -15.09 -10.76 2.33
N ARG A 172 -14.22 -10.85 1.31
CA ARG A 172 -13.57 -12.11 0.89
C ARG A 172 -12.23 -12.33 1.59
N MET A 173 -11.68 -11.32 2.25
CA MET A 173 -10.41 -11.44 2.96
C MET A 173 -10.64 -12.04 4.34
N ASN A 174 -10.03 -13.19 4.62
CA ASN A 174 -10.08 -13.79 5.94
C ASN A 174 -9.01 -13.20 6.86
N VAL A 175 -9.30 -12.01 7.40
CA VAL A 175 -8.37 -11.30 8.29
C VAL A 175 -8.13 -12.02 9.61
N SER A 176 -9.05 -12.88 10.05
CA SER A 176 -8.89 -13.65 11.30
C SER A 176 -7.83 -14.75 11.21
N TYR A 177 -7.47 -15.16 9.97
CA TYR A 177 -6.40 -16.12 9.72
C TYR A 177 -5.06 -15.69 10.32
N PHE A 178 -4.79 -14.39 10.28
CA PHE A 178 -3.50 -13.84 10.70
C PHE A 178 -3.39 -13.67 12.23
N GLY A 179 -4.42 -14.00 12.97
CA GLY A 179 -4.39 -14.04 14.43
C GLY A 179 -3.83 -12.74 15.05
N LYS A 180 -3.23 -12.90 16.23
CA LYS A 180 -2.53 -11.84 16.97
C LYS A 180 -1.01 -12.06 16.93
N GLU A 181 -0.50 -12.47 15.79
CA GLU A 181 0.93 -12.69 15.60
C GLU A 181 1.71 -11.38 15.67
N ASP A 182 2.88 -11.40 16.30
CA ASP A 182 3.65 -10.18 16.61
C ASP A 182 4.46 -9.66 15.44
N ARG A 183 4.60 -10.44 14.34
CA ARG A 183 5.39 -10.02 13.17
C ARG A 183 4.51 -9.54 12.04
N GLU A 184 4.68 -8.29 11.63
CA GLU A 184 3.91 -7.66 10.53
C GLU A 184 4.12 -8.38 9.18
N ILE A 185 5.30 -8.93 8.93
CA ILE A 185 5.58 -9.64 7.68
C ILE A 185 4.70 -10.88 7.52
N ASP A 186 4.36 -11.53 8.63
CA ASP A 186 3.49 -12.71 8.64
C ASP A 186 2.03 -12.36 8.38
N ARG A 187 1.69 -11.06 8.47
CA ARG A 187 0.36 -10.51 8.18
C ARG A 187 0.17 -10.07 6.74
N CYS A 188 1.22 -10.13 5.92
CA CYS A 188 1.09 -9.74 4.52
C CYS A 188 0.10 -10.64 3.80
N MET A 189 -1.01 -10.06 3.35
CA MET A 189 -2.07 -10.79 2.70
C MET A 189 -1.85 -11.02 1.21
N SER A 190 -0.99 -10.29 0.50
CA SER A 190 -0.78 -10.39 -0.98
C SER A 190 -2.02 -10.91 -1.72
N CYS A 191 -3.19 -10.29 -1.47
CA CYS A 191 -4.49 -10.84 -1.82
C CYS A 191 -4.55 -11.29 -3.29
N GLY A 192 -5.10 -12.46 -3.53
CA GLY A 192 -5.14 -13.08 -4.86
C GLY A 192 -3.89 -13.85 -5.26
N THR A 193 -2.82 -13.85 -4.44
CA THR A 193 -1.59 -14.62 -4.71
C THR A 193 -1.47 -15.77 -3.70
N CYS A 194 -1.24 -16.98 -4.18
CA CYS A 194 -1.03 -18.15 -3.32
C CYS A 194 0.28 -18.01 -2.53
N ILE A 195 0.24 -18.34 -1.24
CA ILE A 195 1.42 -18.39 -0.35
C ILE A 195 1.83 -19.82 -0.03
N PHE A 196 1.24 -20.78 -0.69
CA PHE A 196 1.53 -22.20 -0.54
C PHE A 196 1.39 -22.70 0.92
N CYS A 197 0.41 -22.18 1.67
CA CYS A 197 0.17 -22.53 3.06
C CYS A 197 -0.54 -23.88 3.25
N ASP A 198 -0.95 -24.53 2.18
CA ASP A 198 -1.61 -25.85 2.08
C ASP A 198 -2.91 -26.02 2.88
N LYS A 199 -3.43 -24.96 3.49
CA LYS A 199 -4.70 -25.02 4.27
C LYS A 199 -5.90 -25.50 3.47
N CYS A 200 -5.95 -25.19 2.18
CA CYS A 200 -7.00 -25.66 1.29
C CYS A 200 -6.91 -27.19 1.07
N ILE A 201 -5.70 -27.73 1.03
CA ILE A 201 -5.44 -29.17 0.89
C ILE A 201 -5.82 -29.88 2.19
N GLU A 202 -5.31 -29.40 3.34
CA GLU A 202 -5.58 -29.96 4.66
C GLU A 202 -7.07 -29.92 5.02
N ALA A 203 -7.77 -28.86 4.63
CA ALA A 203 -9.19 -28.69 4.94
C ALA A 203 -10.12 -29.41 3.98
N CYS A 204 -9.63 -30.00 2.90
CA CYS A 204 -10.45 -30.70 1.94
C CYS A 204 -10.94 -32.04 2.52
N PRO A 205 -12.26 -32.22 2.81
CA PRO A 205 -12.76 -33.45 3.45
C PRO A 205 -12.63 -34.67 2.54
N GLN A 206 -12.51 -34.47 1.23
CA GLN A 206 -12.38 -35.56 0.25
C GLN A 206 -10.93 -35.77 -0.22
N GLY A 207 -9.98 -34.92 0.19
CA GLY A 207 -8.61 -34.97 -0.30
C GLY A 207 -8.48 -34.67 -1.79
N ALA A 208 -9.44 -33.95 -2.39
CA ALA A 208 -9.49 -33.66 -3.81
C ALA A 208 -8.45 -32.65 -4.29
N LEU A 209 -7.80 -31.92 -3.39
CA LEU A 209 -6.75 -30.96 -3.75
C LEU A 209 -5.36 -31.56 -3.51
N SER A 210 -4.48 -31.36 -4.46
CA SER A 210 -3.08 -31.70 -4.37
C SER A 210 -2.21 -30.58 -4.89
N ARG A 211 -0.92 -30.62 -4.55
CA ARG A 211 0.08 -29.67 -5.04
C ARG A 211 1.34 -30.37 -5.51
N ASN A 212 1.81 -29.98 -6.68
CA ASN A 212 3.11 -30.38 -7.19
C ASN A 212 3.93 -29.10 -7.48
N GLY A 213 4.86 -28.79 -6.60
CA GLY A 213 5.61 -27.53 -6.65
C GLY A 213 4.65 -26.34 -6.46
N GLU A 214 4.59 -25.45 -7.45
CA GLU A 214 3.72 -24.27 -7.46
C GLU A 214 2.35 -24.50 -8.11
N LEU A 215 2.13 -25.70 -8.67
CA LEU A 215 0.89 -26.04 -9.34
C LEU A 215 -0.06 -26.77 -8.41
N PHE A 216 -1.30 -26.27 -8.34
CA PHE A 216 -2.41 -26.94 -7.66
C PHE A 216 -3.23 -27.72 -8.68
N ALA A 217 -3.68 -28.88 -8.27
CA ALA A 217 -4.60 -29.70 -9.03
C ALA A 217 -5.81 -30.07 -8.17
N VAL A 218 -6.97 -30.04 -8.79
CA VAL A 218 -8.22 -30.54 -8.20
C VAL A 218 -8.58 -31.81 -8.94
N ASP A 219 -8.81 -32.90 -8.20
CA ASP A 219 -9.36 -34.11 -8.76
C ASP A 219 -10.88 -33.94 -8.92
N PRO A 220 -11.41 -33.83 -10.13
CA PRO A 220 -12.83 -33.59 -10.36
C PRO A 220 -13.72 -34.80 -10.01
N VAL A 221 -13.15 -36.01 -9.95
CA VAL A 221 -13.89 -37.25 -9.66
C VAL A 221 -14.31 -37.30 -8.19
N ILE A 222 -13.43 -36.85 -7.29
CA ILE A 222 -13.68 -36.91 -5.86
C ILE A 222 -14.07 -35.54 -5.26
N CYS A 223 -13.97 -34.47 -6.04
CA CYS A 223 -14.37 -33.13 -5.60
C CYS A 223 -15.90 -33.00 -5.51
N THR A 224 -16.44 -32.81 -4.31
CA THR A 224 -17.89 -32.64 -4.10
C THR A 224 -18.37 -31.20 -4.29
N GLY A 225 -17.48 -30.26 -4.58
CA GLY A 225 -17.81 -28.84 -4.68
C GLY A 225 -18.33 -28.21 -3.38
N CYS A 226 -17.85 -28.68 -2.22
CA CYS A 226 -18.32 -28.19 -0.92
C CYS A 226 -17.78 -26.79 -0.55
N TYR A 227 -16.83 -26.26 -1.32
CA TYR A 227 -16.22 -24.94 -1.15
C TYR A 227 -15.47 -24.75 0.18
N THR A 228 -15.17 -25.77 0.93
CA THR A 228 -14.38 -25.65 2.17
C THR A 228 -13.02 -25.03 1.88
N CYS A 229 -12.35 -25.44 0.81
CA CYS A 229 -11.06 -24.87 0.37
C CYS A 229 -11.14 -23.37 0.05
N VAL A 230 -12.26 -22.93 -0.54
CA VAL A 230 -12.52 -21.49 -0.82
C VAL A 230 -12.67 -20.71 0.49
N ASN A 231 -13.41 -21.28 1.45
CA ASN A 231 -13.72 -20.59 2.72
C ASN A 231 -12.50 -20.48 3.64
N VAL A 232 -11.58 -21.45 3.59
CA VAL A 232 -10.36 -21.44 4.43
C VAL A 232 -9.18 -20.71 3.79
N CYS A 233 -9.26 -20.35 2.50
CA CYS A 233 -8.18 -19.67 1.81
C CYS A 233 -8.01 -18.24 2.34
N PRO A 234 -6.92 -17.94 3.08
CA PRO A 234 -6.72 -16.62 3.67
C PRO A 234 -6.47 -15.53 2.63
N ARG A 235 -6.09 -15.94 1.42
CA ARG A 235 -5.70 -15.06 0.32
C ARG A 235 -6.79 -14.89 -0.73
N SER A 236 -7.90 -15.58 -0.58
CA SER A 236 -8.99 -15.60 -1.57
C SER A 236 -8.54 -15.93 -2.99
N VAL A 237 -7.53 -16.82 -3.11
CA VAL A 237 -7.03 -17.31 -4.40
C VAL A 237 -8.05 -18.20 -5.06
N LEU A 238 -8.65 -19.13 -4.30
CA LEU A 238 -9.67 -20.03 -4.78
C LEU A 238 -11.04 -19.34 -4.78
N GLN A 239 -11.79 -19.50 -5.84
CA GLN A 239 -13.12 -18.92 -6.04
C GLN A 239 -14.14 -20.03 -6.30
N LYS A 240 -15.43 -19.73 -6.06
CA LYS A 240 -16.47 -20.73 -6.30
C LYS A 240 -16.61 -21.07 -7.78
N GLU A 241 -16.40 -20.08 -8.63
CA GLU A 241 -16.45 -20.18 -10.08
C GLU A 241 -15.41 -21.16 -10.62
N ASP A 242 -14.26 -21.29 -9.95
CA ASP A 242 -13.21 -22.24 -10.33
C ASP A 242 -13.65 -23.72 -10.20
N PHE A 243 -14.76 -23.99 -9.51
CA PHE A 243 -15.29 -25.34 -9.25
C PHE A 243 -16.62 -25.61 -9.94
N THR A 244 -17.23 -24.65 -10.59
CA THR A 244 -18.53 -24.81 -11.26
C THR A 244 -18.40 -25.50 -12.61
N GLU A 245 -17.30 -25.29 -13.30
CA GLU A 245 -17.03 -25.94 -14.60
C GLU A 245 -16.80 -27.46 -14.45
N PHE A 246 -16.32 -27.93 -13.29
CA PHE A 246 -16.10 -29.36 -13.03
C PHE A 246 -17.37 -30.17 -12.84
N ARG A 247 -18.51 -29.52 -12.61
CA ARG A 247 -19.81 -30.24 -12.38
C ARG A 247 -20.56 -30.63 -13.67
N VAL A 248 -20.25 -29.95 -14.77
CA VAL A 248 -21.06 -30.14 -16.00
C VAL A 248 -20.60 -31.34 -16.80
N ASP A 249 -19.30 -31.67 -16.75
CA ASP A 249 -18.75 -32.74 -17.62
C ASP A 249 -18.91 -34.16 -17.03
N ASN A 250 -19.29 -34.30 -15.77
CA ASN A 250 -19.44 -35.61 -15.11
C ASN A 250 -20.86 -36.15 -15.13
N ILE A 251 -21.87 -35.42 -15.66
CA ILE A 251 -23.29 -35.85 -15.73
C ILE A 251 -23.66 -36.47 -17.07
N GLU A 252 -22.86 -36.27 -18.12
CA GLU A 252 -23.19 -36.74 -19.45
C GLU A 252 -22.52 -38.04 -19.89
N ASN A 253 -21.69 -38.69 -19.06
CA ASN A 253 -20.96 -39.91 -19.41
C ASN A 253 -21.40 -41.19 -18.67
N GLU A 254 -22.53 -41.18 -17.95
CA GLU A 254 -23.17 -42.40 -17.46
C GLU A 254 -24.62 -42.48 -18.01
N GLY A 255 -24.71 -42.77 -19.30
CA GLY A 255 -25.95 -43.06 -19.99
C GLY A 255 -25.74 -44.10 -21.07
#